data_d655e3a920d5657d2a3a9eed8e49453c
#
_entry.id   d655e3a920d5657d2a3a9eed8e49453c
#
_cell.length_a   1.000
_cell.length_b   1.000
_cell.length_c   1.000
_cell.angle_alpha   90.00
_cell.angle_beta   90.00
_cell.angle_gamma   90.00
#
_symmetry.space_group_name_H-M   'P 1'
#
loop_
_entity.id
_entity.type
_entity.pdbx_description
1 polymer ?
#
loop_
_entity_poly.entity_id
_entity_poly.type
_entity_poly.pdbx_seq_one_letter_code
_entity_poly.pdbx_strand_id
1 'polypeptide(L)'
;VSVKVPVVPNIGTIAVGIAKAGADISTLSGFDGGTGAARIHALQYVGLPVEIGVKAAHNALLEAGLRDSVEIWADGGIKSAQDVIKVMLLGANRIGFGTLSMIAIGCTTCRGCHLDTCHVGIATQIESEAQAKDHGLRRFVPRQFDLAVQGIMNLFTAFGNELKELTASLGFKNLQDIVGRSDLLEQVKGKDQLDLTYLLKTLDIG
;
A
#
# COMPACT_ATOMS: atom_id res chain seq x y z
N VAL A 1 -6.36 -15.94 9.47
CA VAL A 1 -5.28 -15.16 10.15
C VAL A 1 -4.60 -14.27 9.13
N SER A 2 -4.35 -12.99 9.47
CA SER A 2 -3.60 -12.04 8.66
C SER A 2 -2.25 -11.74 9.31
N VAL A 3 -1.17 -11.83 8.53
CA VAL A 3 0.20 -11.53 8.98
C VAL A 3 0.74 -10.37 8.14
N LYS A 4 1.17 -9.30 8.80
CA LYS A 4 1.77 -8.13 8.14
C LYS A 4 3.28 -8.10 8.37
N VAL A 5 4.03 -7.96 7.28
CA VAL A 5 5.50 -7.91 7.27
C VAL A 5 6.00 -6.78 6.35
N PRO A 6 7.15 -6.17 6.65
CA PRO A 6 7.79 -5.23 5.73
C PRO A 6 8.35 -5.98 4.51
N VAL A 7 8.43 -5.30 3.37
CA VAL A 7 9.13 -5.80 2.19
C VAL A 7 10.64 -5.73 2.46
N VAL A 8 11.25 -6.89 2.62
CA VAL A 8 12.68 -7.08 2.89
C VAL A 8 13.28 -8.08 1.90
N PRO A 9 14.61 -8.19 1.77
CA PRO A 9 15.23 -9.27 1.00
C PRO A 9 14.68 -10.64 1.41
N ASN A 10 14.48 -11.51 0.44
CA ASN A 10 13.89 -12.86 0.60
C ASN A 10 12.41 -12.86 1.04
N ILE A 11 11.67 -11.79 0.81
CA ILE A 11 10.24 -11.70 1.16
C ILE A 11 9.40 -12.83 0.56
N GLY A 12 9.78 -13.37 -0.60
CA GLY A 12 9.13 -14.53 -1.19
C GLY A 12 9.18 -15.77 -0.29
N THR A 13 10.36 -16.11 0.25
CA THR A 13 10.51 -17.20 1.22
C THR A 13 9.70 -16.97 2.49
N ILE A 14 9.66 -15.72 2.97
CA ILE A 14 8.87 -15.33 4.14
C ILE A 14 7.37 -15.53 3.86
N ALA A 15 6.88 -15.10 2.69
CA ALA A 15 5.48 -15.27 2.30
C ALA A 15 5.08 -16.76 2.21
N VAL A 16 5.93 -17.61 1.66
CA VAL A 16 5.73 -19.07 1.65
C VAL A 16 5.69 -19.64 3.07
N GLY A 17 6.57 -19.19 3.97
CA GLY A 17 6.56 -19.60 5.38
C GLY A 17 5.28 -19.18 6.09
N ILE A 18 4.78 -17.96 5.86
CA ILE A 18 3.52 -17.45 6.38
C ILE A 18 2.33 -18.31 5.90
N ALA A 19 2.27 -18.61 4.61
CA ALA A 19 1.22 -19.45 4.04
C ALA A 19 1.26 -20.88 4.61
N LYS A 20 2.45 -21.50 4.71
CA LYS A 20 2.64 -22.84 5.32
C LYS A 20 2.27 -22.88 6.80
N ALA A 21 2.38 -21.74 7.51
CA ALA A 21 1.93 -21.62 8.90
C ALA A 21 0.39 -21.49 9.02
N GLY A 22 -0.35 -21.49 7.91
CA GLY A 22 -1.82 -21.45 7.90
C GLY A 22 -2.41 -20.05 7.94
N ALA A 23 -1.68 -19.00 7.53
CA ALA A 23 -2.24 -17.69 7.38
C ALA A 23 -3.06 -17.59 6.09
N ASP A 24 -4.22 -16.91 6.16
CA ASP A 24 -5.10 -16.65 5.02
C ASP A 24 -4.65 -15.43 4.22
N ILE A 25 -3.96 -14.49 4.87
CA ILE A 25 -3.55 -13.22 4.31
C ILE A 25 -2.10 -12.91 4.67
N SER A 26 -1.29 -12.58 3.67
CA SER A 26 0.04 -12.00 3.83
C SER A 26 0.02 -10.54 3.38
N THR A 27 0.12 -9.59 4.32
CA THR A 27 0.19 -8.16 4.01
C THR A 27 1.63 -7.71 3.89
N LEU A 28 2.00 -7.22 2.73
CA LEU A 28 3.34 -6.74 2.40
C LEU A 28 3.37 -5.20 2.44
N SER A 29 4.18 -4.64 3.34
CA SER A 29 4.32 -3.20 3.51
C SER A 29 5.61 -2.72 2.85
N GLY A 30 5.50 -1.93 1.78
CA GLY A 30 6.65 -1.29 1.13
C GLY A 30 7.33 -0.26 2.02
N PHE A 31 8.55 0.19 1.65
CA PHE A 31 9.35 1.14 2.45
C PHE A 31 8.64 2.49 2.66
N ASP A 32 7.76 2.90 1.76
CA ASP A 32 6.91 4.09 1.91
C ASP A 32 5.74 3.90 2.89
N GLY A 33 5.53 2.67 3.35
CA GLY A 33 4.48 2.31 4.30
C GLY A 33 4.92 2.38 5.74
N GLY A 34 4.13 1.74 6.60
CA GLY A 34 4.36 1.70 8.03
C GLY A 34 3.70 2.84 8.79
N THR A 35 4.07 3.01 10.05
CA THR A 35 3.51 4.04 10.91
C THR A 35 4.26 5.36 10.77
N GLY A 36 3.52 6.48 10.64
CA GLY A 36 4.08 7.83 10.70
C GLY A 36 4.74 8.18 12.05
N ALA A 37 4.49 7.40 13.09
CA ALA A 37 5.08 7.56 14.42
C ALA A 37 6.43 6.80 14.58
N ALA A 38 6.89 6.06 13.57
CA ALA A 38 8.20 5.41 13.63
C ALA A 38 9.34 6.44 13.63
N ARG A 39 10.49 6.02 14.17
CA ARG A 39 11.70 6.87 14.17
C ARG A 39 12.14 7.18 12.75
N ILE A 40 12.68 8.38 12.53
CA ILE A 40 13.02 8.89 11.20
C ILE A 40 13.93 7.95 10.38
N HIS A 41 14.90 7.31 11.02
CA HIS A 41 15.79 6.38 10.33
C HIS A 41 15.07 5.09 9.89
N ALA A 42 14.05 4.63 10.62
CA ALA A 42 13.23 3.51 10.19
C ALA A 42 12.34 3.88 8.99
N LEU A 43 11.82 5.12 8.96
CA LEU A 43 11.02 5.62 7.85
C LEU A 43 11.84 5.82 6.55
N GLN A 44 13.15 6.08 6.67
CA GLN A 44 14.00 6.42 5.52
C GLN A 44 14.81 5.26 4.96
N TYR A 45 15.15 4.27 5.78
CA TYR A 45 16.19 3.30 5.43
C TYR A 45 15.77 1.83 5.61
N VAL A 46 14.52 1.56 5.94
CA VAL A 46 14.04 0.18 6.14
C VAL A 46 13.04 -0.20 5.05
N GLY A 47 13.28 -1.34 4.42
CA GLY A 47 12.38 -1.92 3.43
C GLY A 47 12.76 -1.65 1.98
N LEU A 48 12.07 -2.34 1.09
CA LEU A 48 12.17 -2.24 -0.36
C LEU A 48 10.83 -1.73 -0.93
N PRO A 49 10.79 -1.29 -2.20
CA PRO A 49 9.55 -0.94 -2.88
C PRO A 49 8.52 -2.06 -2.83
N VAL A 50 7.25 -1.71 -2.66
CA VAL A 50 6.15 -2.68 -2.54
C VAL A 50 6.02 -3.54 -3.80
N GLU A 51 6.31 -3.01 -4.97
CA GLU A 51 6.26 -3.67 -6.26
C GLU A 51 7.19 -4.89 -6.29
N ILE A 52 8.43 -4.72 -5.82
CA ILE A 52 9.42 -5.81 -5.73
C ILE A 52 8.92 -6.89 -4.78
N GLY A 53 8.39 -6.49 -3.63
CA GLY A 53 7.89 -7.41 -2.61
C GLY A 53 6.71 -8.24 -3.07
N VAL A 54 5.72 -7.59 -3.68
CA VAL A 54 4.52 -8.26 -4.18
C VAL A 54 4.88 -9.28 -5.25
N LYS A 55 5.72 -8.90 -6.22
CA LYS A 55 6.13 -9.81 -7.29
C LYS A 55 6.93 -10.99 -6.77
N ALA A 56 7.88 -10.75 -5.88
CA ALA A 56 8.68 -11.83 -5.28
C ALA A 56 7.81 -12.81 -4.47
N ALA A 57 6.86 -12.31 -3.69
CA ALA A 57 5.93 -13.15 -2.93
C ALA A 57 4.97 -13.92 -3.85
N HIS A 58 4.41 -13.25 -4.86
CA HIS A 58 3.53 -13.88 -5.85
C HIS A 58 4.22 -15.04 -6.54
N ASN A 59 5.42 -14.82 -7.07
CA ASN A 59 6.20 -15.86 -7.76
C ASN A 59 6.55 -17.02 -6.83
N ALA A 60 7.06 -16.74 -5.62
CA ALA A 60 7.44 -17.79 -4.67
C ALA A 60 6.23 -18.63 -4.20
N LEU A 61 5.07 -18.02 -4.02
CA LEU A 61 3.83 -18.72 -3.67
C LEU A 61 3.32 -19.57 -4.84
N LEU A 62 3.46 -19.11 -6.08
CA LEU A 62 3.17 -19.90 -7.28
C LEU A 62 4.08 -21.13 -7.36
N GLU A 63 5.41 -20.94 -7.28
CA GLU A 63 6.40 -22.02 -7.30
C GLU A 63 6.17 -23.05 -6.19
N ALA A 64 5.68 -22.61 -5.03
CA ALA A 64 5.35 -23.49 -3.91
C ALA A 64 3.95 -24.16 -4.02
N GLY A 65 3.15 -23.85 -5.03
CA GLY A 65 1.76 -24.34 -5.17
C GLY A 65 0.81 -23.83 -4.08
N LEU A 66 1.12 -22.66 -3.48
CA LEU A 66 0.36 -22.10 -2.36
C LEU A 66 -0.38 -20.81 -2.72
N ARG A 67 -0.23 -20.31 -3.96
CA ARG A 67 -0.76 -18.99 -4.33
C ARG A 67 -2.27 -18.84 -4.15
N ASP A 68 -3.02 -19.91 -4.41
CA ASP A 68 -4.48 -19.92 -4.31
C ASP A 68 -5.00 -20.07 -2.87
N SER A 69 -4.12 -20.45 -1.93
CA SER A 69 -4.48 -20.64 -0.52
C SER A 69 -4.28 -19.37 0.34
N VAL A 70 -3.67 -18.31 -0.22
CA VAL A 70 -3.35 -17.09 0.52
C VAL A 70 -3.56 -15.85 -0.33
N GLU A 71 -4.22 -14.84 0.23
CA GLU A 71 -4.27 -13.51 -0.39
C GLU A 71 -3.00 -12.71 -0.09
N ILE A 72 -2.49 -12.02 -1.10
CA ILE A 72 -1.46 -10.99 -0.94
C ILE A 72 -2.15 -9.63 -0.84
N TRP A 73 -1.98 -8.98 0.31
CA TRP A 73 -2.37 -7.59 0.48
C TRP A 73 -1.11 -6.72 0.42
N ALA A 74 -1.23 -5.51 -0.09
CA ALA A 74 -0.09 -4.61 -0.27
C ALA A 74 -0.41 -3.20 0.19
N ASP A 75 0.53 -2.55 0.86
CA ASP A 75 0.47 -1.13 1.19
C ASP A 75 1.85 -0.46 1.09
N GLY A 76 1.85 0.86 1.17
CA GLY A 76 3.05 1.67 1.11
C GLY A 76 3.20 2.42 -0.22
N GLY A 77 3.03 3.73 -0.17
CA GLY A 77 3.28 4.60 -1.31
C GLY A 77 2.20 4.64 -2.39
N ILE A 78 1.09 3.95 -2.23
CA ILE A 78 -0.01 3.91 -3.22
C ILE A 78 -0.79 5.23 -3.18
N LYS A 79 -0.84 5.94 -4.31
CA LYS A 79 -1.39 7.31 -4.40
C LYS A 79 -2.40 7.51 -5.53
N SER A 80 -2.45 6.61 -6.50
CA SER A 80 -3.30 6.71 -7.69
C SER A 80 -3.95 5.37 -8.05
N ALA A 81 -4.99 5.40 -8.87
CA ALA A 81 -5.60 4.19 -9.40
C ALA A 81 -4.63 3.41 -10.29
N GLN A 82 -3.73 4.11 -11.02
CA GLN A 82 -2.68 3.47 -11.80
C GLN A 82 -1.70 2.68 -10.91
N ASP A 83 -1.35 3.20 -9.70
CA ASP A 83 -0.51 2.45 -8.76
C ASP A 83 -1.20 1.18 -8.30
N VAL A 84 -2.51 1.24 -8.01
CA VAL A 84 -3.32 0.07 -7.67
C VAL A 84 -3.25 -0.97 -8.79
N ILE A 85 -3.53 -0.58 -10.03
CA ILE A 85 -3.50 -1.48 -11.20
C ILE A 85 -2.12 -2.13 -11.32
N LYS A 86 -1.03 -1.35 -11.25
CA LYS A 86 0.34 -1.89 -11.33
C LYS A 86 0.63 -2.94 -10.26
N VAL A 87 0.31 -2.63 -9.00
CA VAL A 87 0.59 -3.54 -7.89
C VAL A 87 -0.29 -4.80 -7.96
N MET A 88 -1.53 -4.69 -8.43
CA MET A 88 -2.39 -5.85 -8.69
C MET A 88 -1.87 -6.70 -9.86
N LEU A 89 -1.44 -6.09 -10.95
CA LEU A 89 -0.80 -6.81 -12.08
C LEU A 89 0.47 -7.57 -11.63
N LEU A 90 1.17 -7.07 -10.61
CA LEU A 90 2.33 -7.74 -10.01
C LEU A 90 1.94 -8.89 -9.05
N GLY A 91 0.68 -8.98 -8.64
CA GLY A 91 0.16 -10.12 -7.87
C GLY A 91 -0.57 -9.79 -6.56
N ALA A 92 -0.80 -8.52 -6.21
CA ALA A 92 -1.60 -8.19 -5.03
C ALA A 92 -3.09 -8.41 -5.27
N ASN A 93 -3.79 -8.99 -4.29
CA ASN A 93 -5.24 -9.15 -4.32
C ASN A 93 -5.96 -7.91 -3.80
N ARG A 94 -5.37 -7.21 -2.80
CA ARG A 94 -5.96 -6.02 -2.18
C ARG A 94 -4.90 -4.99 -1.85
N ILE A 95 -5.33 -3.74 -1.80
CA ILE A 95 -4.46 -2.59 -1.57
C ILE A 95 -4.92 -1.83 -0.33
N GLY A 96 -3.95 -1.49 0.54
CA GLY A 96 -4.16 -0.65 1.71
C GLY A 96 -3.69 0.79 1.48
N PHE A 97 -4.45 1.74 2.01
CA PHE A 97 -4.17 3.17 1.90
C PHE A 97 -3.97 3.77 3.28
N GLY A 98 -2.82 4.39 3.52
CA GLY A 98 -2.53 5.16 4.73
C GLY A 98 -2.66 6.66 4.48
N THR A 99 -1.60 7.27 3.98
CA THR A 99 -1.50 8.73 3.80
C THR A 99 -2.61 9.31 2.93
N LEU A 100 -3.02 8.60 1.86
CA LEU A 100 -4.09 9.06 0.98
C LEU A 100 -5.41 9.23 1.74
N SER A 101 -5.79 8.26 2.55
CA SER A 101 -6.99 8.32 3.39
C SER A 101 -6.88 9.42 4.46
N MET A 102 -5.69 9.60 5.05
CA MET A 102 -5.46 10.68 6.02
C MET A 102 -5.61 12.07 5.38
N ILE A 103 -5.12 12.26 4.17
CA ILE A 103 -5.30 13.52 3.42
C ILE A 103 -6.78 13.82 3.22
N ALA A 104 -7.57 12.82 2.84
CA ALA A 104 -9.01 12.98 2.64
C ALA A 104 -9.76 13.44 3.90
N ILE A 105 -9.24 13.14 5.08
CA ILE A 105 -9.83 13.57 6.37
C ILE A 105 -9.14 14.81 6.97
N GLY A 106 -8.29 15.50 6.20
CA GLY A 106 -7.69 16.77 6.60
C GLY A 106 -6.24 16.73 7.06
N CYS A 107 -5.51 15.64 6.81
CA CYS A 107 -4.06 15.61 7.05
C CYS A 107 -3.33 16.59 6.13
N THR A 108 -2.47 17.41 6.70
CA THR A 108 -1.67 18.41 5.97
C THR A 108 -0.30 17.90 5.50
N THR A 109 -0.02 16.60 5.66
CA THR A 109 1.25 15.96 5.29
C THR A 109 2.50 16.61 5.87
N CYS A 110 2.36 17.25 7.03
CA CYS A 110 3.46 17.96 7.70
C CYS A 110 4.55 17.03 8.27
N ARG A 111 4.31 15.70 8.28
CA ARG A 111 5.19 14.65 8.81
C ARG A 111 5.63 14.83 10.28
N GLY A 112 4.85 15.58 11.06
CA GLY A 112 5.07 15.74 12.51
C GLY A 112 4.59 14.57 13.37
N CYS A 113 4.10 13.48 12.76
CA CYS A 113 3.52 12.34 13.48
C CYS A 113 4.51 11.70 14.47
N HIS A 114 5.78 11.52 14.07
CA HIS A 114 6.83 10.92 14.88
C HIS A 114 7.35 11.82 16.02
N LEU A 115 6.98 13.11 15.99
CA LEU A 115 7.35 14.10 17.01
C LEU A 115 6.22 14.35 18.01
N ASP A 116 5.11 13.64 17.87
CA ASP A 116 3.89 13.86 18.66
C ASP A 116 3.36 15.30 18.59
N THR A 117 3.54 15.93 17.41
CA THR A 117 3.16 17.33 17.15
C THR A 117 2.10 17.47 16.07
N CYS A 118 1.27 16.45 15.87
CA CYS A 118 0.22 16.47 14.86
C CYS A 118 -0.84 17.52 15.18
N HIS A 119 -0.76 18.67 14.51
CA HIS A 119 -1.63 19.82 14.76
C HIS A 119 -3.05 19.67 14.23
N VAL A 120 -3.36 18.63 13.49
CA VAL A 120 -4.73 18.27 13.07
C VAL A 120 -5.34 17.15 13.92
N GLY A 121 -4.62 16.68 14.93
CA GLY A 121 -5.13 15.72 15.91
C GLY A 121 -5.22 14.27 15.44
N ILE A 122 -4.72 13.90 14.24
CA ILE A 122 -4.82 12.52 13.74
C ILE A 122 -3.88 11.58 14.54
N ALA A 123 -2.58 11.87 14.57
CA ALA A 123 -1.62 11.03 15.26
C ALA A 123 -1.62 11.24 16.78
N THR A 124 -1.89 12.46 17.24
CA THR A 124 -1.96 12.83 18.67
C THR A 124 -3.31 12.49 19.30
N GLN A 125 -4.34 12.16 18.49
CA GLN A 125 -5.71 11.92 18.95
C GLN A 125 -6.33 13.11 19.73
N ILE A 126 -5.85 14.32 19.48
CA ILE A 126 -6.35 15.54 20.09
C ILE A 126 -7.58 16.02 19.31
N GLU A 127 -8.67 16.35 20.02
CA GLU A 127 -9.96 16.75 19.45
C GLU A 127 -10.37 18.19 19.77
N SER A 128 -9.72 18.80 20.78
CA SER A 128 -10.08 20.14 21.23
C SER A 128 -8.87 21.06 21.43
N GLU A 129 -9.11 22.38 21.37
CA GLU A 129 -8.09 23.39 21.65
C GLU A 129 -7.53 23.29 23.07
N ALA A 130 -8.38 22.92 24.06
CA ALA A 130 -7.95 22.72 25.43
C ALA A 130 -6.93 21.59 25.52
N GLN A 131 -7.25 20.41 24.94
CA GLN A 131 -6.31 19.29 24.88
C GLN A 131 -5.03 19.66 24.13
N ALA A 132 -5.13 20.41 23.04
CA ALA A 132 -3.97 20.86 22.28
C ALA A 132 -3.04 21.74 23.10
N LYS A 133 -3.60 22.65 23.90
CA LYS A 133 -2.87 23.53 24.80
C LYS A 133 -2.19 22.74 25.92
N ASP A 134 -2.91 21.81 26.54
CA ASP A 134 -2.38 20.95 27.60
C ASP A 134 -1.24 20.05 27.09
N HIS A 135 -1.35 19.59 25.83
CA HIS A 135 -0.31 18.82 25.14
C HIS A 135 0.89 19.69 24.69
N GLY A 136 0.78 21.00 24.74
CA GLY A 136 1.84 21.94 24.35
C GLY A 136 1.95 22.17 22.84
N LEU A 137 0.90 21.89 22.06
CA LEU A 137 0.88 22.19 20.65
C LEU A 137 0.86 23.71 20.40
N ARG A 138 1.77 24.19 19.54
CA ARG A 138 1.85 25.60 19.14
C ARG A 138 0.73 26.02 18.19
N ARG A 139 0.14 25.07 17.49
CA ARG A 139 -0.94 25.27 16.53
C ARG A 139 -1.86 24.07 16.62
N PHE A 140 -3.16 24.32 16.53
CA PHE A 140 -4.16 23.27 16.39
C PHE A 140 -5.21 23.70 15.37
N VAL A 141 -5.58 22.79 14.48
CA VAL A 141 -6.65 22.96 13.49
C VAL A 141 -7.54 21.74 13.60
N PRO A 142 -8.68 21.83 14.30
CA PRO A 142 -9.53 20.67 14.53
C PRO A 142 -10.09 20.13 13.22
N ARG A 143 -10.18 18.83 13.13
CA ARG A 143 -10.88 18.16 12.03
C ARG A 143 -12.38 18.38 12.18
N GLN A 144 -13.06 18.59 11.07
CA GLN A 144 -14.52 18.66 11.03
C GLN A 144 -15.04 17.31 10.57
N PHE A 145 -15.82 16.63 11.41
CA PHE A 145 -16.28 15.26 11.17
C PHE A 145 -17.01 15.11 9.83
N ASP A 146 -17.99 15.97 9.56
CA ASP A 146 -18.79 15.88 8.33
C ASP A 146 -17.94 16.08 7.07
N LEU A 147 -17.00 17.03 7.11
CA LEU A 147 -16.06 17.24 6.00
C LEU A 147 -15.11 16.04 5.82
N ALA A 148 -14.67 15.44 6.91
CA ALA A 148 -13.81 14.26 6.85
C ALA A 148 -14.55 13.04 6.25
N VAL A 149 -15.80 12.82 6.66
CA VAL A 149 -16.66 11.76 6.08
C VAL A 149 -16.88 12.01 4.60
N GLN A 150 -17.27 13.24 4.22
CA GLN A 150 -17.49 13.58 2.82
C GLN A 150 -16.20 13.44 1.99
N GLY A 151 -15.04 13.83 2.55
CA GLY A 151 -13.74 13.69 1.91
C GLY A 151 -13.38 12.25 1.58
N ILE A 152 -13.57 11.33 2.53
CA ILE A 152 -13.34 9.88 2.32
C ILE A 152 -14.31 9.32 1.28
N MET A 153 -15.60 9.66 1.36
CA MET A 153 -16.61 9.20 0.40
C MET A 153 -16.25 9.66 -1.03
N ASN A 154 -15.93 10.94 -1.19
CA ASN A 154 -15.56 11.50 -2.50
C ASN A 154 -14.31 10.85 -3.06
N LEU A 155 -13.26 10.70 -2.23
CA LEU A 155 -12.01 10.07 -2.63
C LEU A 155 -12.24 8.67 -3.18
N PHE A 156 -12.87 7.79 -2.39
CA PHE A 156 -13.01 6.39 -2.79
C PHE A 156 -14.07 6.18 -3.87
N THR A 157 -15.05 7.08 -4.00
CA THR A 157 -15.98 7.07 -5.15
C THR A 157 -15.23 7.41 -6.45
N ALA A 158 -14.44 8.48 -6.47
CA ALA A 158 -13.64 8.87 -7.62
C ALA A 158 -12.62 7.78 -7.99
N PHE A 159 -11.93 7.25 -6.97
CA PHE A 159 -10.96 6.18 -7.11
C PHE A 159 -11.57 4.91 -7.71
N GLY A 160 -12.75 4.50 -7.21
CA GLY A 160 -13.48 3.34 -7.72
C GLY A 160 -13.93 3.51 -9.16
N ASN A 161 -14.33 4.71 -9.57
CA ASN A 161 -14.69 5.00 -10.95
C ASN A 161 -13.47 4.92 -11.88
N GLU A 162 -12.35 5.53 -11.50
CA GLU A 162 -11.11 5.46 -12.26
C GLU A 162 -10.59 4.01 -12.39
N LEU A 163 -10.68 3.20 -11.33
CA LEU A 163 -10.31 1.79 -11.39
C LEU A 163 -11.18 0.99 -12.36
N LYS A 164 -12.50 1.28 -12.41
CA LYS A 164 -13.41 0.63 -13.39
C LYS A 164 -13.01 0.97 -14.84
N GLU A 165 -12.71 2.25 -15.10
CA GLU A 165 -12.30 2.72 -16.41
C GLU A 165 -10.97 2.07 -16.85
N LEU A 166 -9.97 2.06 -15.96
CA LEU A 166 -8.68 1.44 -16.21
C LEU A 166 -8.81 -0.08 -16.43
N THR A 167 -9.59 -0.77 -15.61
CA THR A 167 -9.84 -2.21 -15.76
C THR A 167 -10.50 -2.53 -17.10
N ALA A 168 -11.52 -1.75 -17.48
CA ALA A 168 -12.20 -1.90 -18.76
C ALA A 168 -11.25 -1.61 -19.94
N SER A 169 -10.39 -0.61 -19.85
CA SER A 169 -9.41 -0.29 -20.88
C SER A 169 -8.38 -1.41 -21.13
N LEU A 170 -8.09 -2.20 -20.10
CA LEU A 170 -7.27 -3.41 -20.20
C LEU A 170 -8.03 -4.63 -20.75
N GLY A 171 -9.34 -4.50 -21.01
CA GLY A 171 -10.17 -5.57 -21.56
C GLY A 171 -10.76 -6.52 -20.51
N PHE A 172 -10.71 -6.18 -19.22
CA PHE A 172 -11.23 -7.03 -18.14
C PHE A 172 -12.56 -6.53 -17.61
N LYS A 173 -13.40 -7.47 -17.15
CA LYS A 173 -14.70 -7.17 -16.52
C LYS A 173 -14.57 -6.93 -15.03
N ASN A 174 -13.67 -7.66 -14.35
CA ASN A 174 -13.47 -7.57 -12.92
C ASN A 174 -12.03 -7.20 -12.61
N LEU A 175 -11.84 -6.34 -11.61
CA LEU A 175 -10.52 -5.92 -11.16
C LEU A 175 -9.65 -7.11 -10.66
N GLN A 176 -10.26 -8.14 -10.07
CA GLN A 176 -9.53 -9.32 -9.61
C GLN A 176 -8.94 -10.17 -10.74
N ASP A 177 -9.46 -10.07 -11.95
CA ASP A 177 -9.00 -10.85 -13.10
C ASP A 177 -7.61 -10.38 -13.60
N ILE A 178 -7.15 -9.19 -13.17
CA ILE A 178 -5.81 -8.68 -13.53
C ILE A 178 -4.70 -9.14 -12.58
N VAL A 179 -5.02 -9.81 -11.47
CA VAL A 179 -4.02 -10.19 -10.45
C VAL A 179 -2.97 -11.11 -11.04
N GLY A 180 -1.70 -10.68 -10.97
CA GLY A 180 -0.56 -11.45 -11.47
C GLY A 180 -0.30 -11.34 -12.98
N ARG A 181 -1.13 -10.59 -13.74
CA ARG A 181 -0.98 -10.36 -15.18
C ARG A 181 0.11 -9.34 -15.50
N SER A 182 1.32 -9.59 -14.99
CA SER A 182 2.48 -8.70 -15.21
C SER A 182 2.92 -8.64 -16.67
N ASP A 183 2.46 -9.55 -17.52
CA ASP A 183 2.58 -9.50 -18.98
C ASP A 183 1.94 -8.26 -19.62
N LEU A 184 1.02 -7.59 -18.92
CA LEU A 184 0.39 -6.33 -19.35
C LEU A 184 1.20 -5.07 -18.98
N LEU A 185 2.35 -5.23 -18.32
CA LEU A 185 3.24 -4.13 -17.96
C LEU A 185 4.42 -4.07 -18.93
N GLU A 186 4.82 -2.86 -19.26
CA GLU A 186 6.02 -2.59 -20.05
C GLU A 186 6.89 -1.54 -19.38
N GLN A 187 8.21 -1.77 -19.37
CA GLN A 187 9.16 -0.75 -18.97
C GLN A 187 9.38 0.24 -20.11
N VAL A 188 8.88 1.47 -19.97
CA VAL A 188 8.94 2.50 -21.00
C VAL A 188 10.15 3.41 -20.90
N LYS A 189 10.84 3.47 -19.72
CA LYS A 189 12.00 4.32 -19.47
C LYS A 189 13.04 3.63 -18.60
N GLY A 190 14.28 4.11 -18.64
CA GLY A 190 15.36 3.69 -17.74
C GLY A 190 15.87 2.26 -17.99
N LYS A 191 15.67 1.69 -19.18
CA LYS A 191 16.15 0.33 -19.53
C LYS A 191 17.69 0.24 -19.48
N ASP A 192 18.37 1.37 -19.61
CA ASP A 192 19.82 1.52 -19.52
C ASP A 192 20.34 1.62 -18.07
N GLN A 193 19.44 1.90 -17.12
CA GLN A 193 19.79 2.12 -15.70
C GLN A 193 19.31 1.01 -14.79
N LEU A 194 18.15 0.41 -15.09
CA LEU A 194 17.53 -0.61 -14.26
C LEU A 194 16.82 -1.65 -15.13
N ASP A 195 17.17 -2.91 -14.94
CA ASP A 195 16.47 -4.04 -15.55
C ASP A 195 15.28 -4.47 -14.71
N LEU A 196 14.08 -4.29 -15.23
CA LEU A 196 12.82 -4.71 -14.61
C LEU A 196 12.27 -6.04 -15.17
N THR A 197 13.04 -6.76 -15.97
CA THR A 197 12.59 -8.01 -16.61
C THR A 197 12.00 -9.00 -15.61
N TYR A 198 12.61 -9.12 -14.43
CA TYR A 198 12.10 -10.00 -13.36
C TYR A 198 10.68 -9.61 -12.88
N LEU A 199 10.40 -8.32 -12.78
CA LEU A 199 9.07 -7.83 -12.34
C LEU A 199 8.00 -8.05 -13.42
N LEU A 200 8.38 -8.00 -14.68
CA LEU A 200 7.46 -8.05 -15.82
C LEU A 200 7.18 -9.49 -16.28
N LYS A 201 8.09 -10.42 -16.01
CA LYS A 201 7.93 -11.81 -16.43
C LYS A 201 6.84 -12.52 -15.63
N THR A 202 5.86 -13.12 -16.33
CA THR A 202 4.95 -14.10 -15.73
C THR A 202 5.68 -15.43 -15.56
N LEU A 203 5.42 -16.13 -14.45
CA LEU A 203 5.85 -17.52 -14.29
C LEU A 203 4.82 -18.42 -14.99
N ASP A 204 5.29 -19.20 -15.92
CA ASP A 204 4.54 -20.32 -16.49
C ASP A 204 4.76 -21.53 -15.58
N ILE A 205 3.76 -21.88 -14.81
CA ILE A 205 3.74 -23.09 -13.98
C ILE A 205 2.88 -24.08 -14.74
N GLY A 206 3.49 -24.75 -15.73
CA GLY A 206 2.85 -25.70 -16.61
C GLY A 206 1.86 -26.68 -15.97
#